data_a268add4a861807956d293095c28eb47
#
_entry.id   a268add4a861807956d293095c28eb47
#
_cell.length_a   1.000
_cell.length_b   1.000
_cell.length_c   1.000
_cell.angle_alpha   90.00
_cell.angle_beta   90.00
_cell.angle_gamma   90.00
#
_symmetry.space_group_name_H-M   'P 1'
#
loop_
_entity.id
_entity.type
_entity.pdbx_description
1 polymer ?
#
loop_
_entity_poly.entity_id
_entity_poly.type
_entity_poly.pdbx_seq_one_letter_code
_entity_poly.pdbx_strand_id
1 'polypeptide(L)'
;MTIKTFDAFSRLSIIDINRITNFLFEYSGESRDTKSAIRKSLLYAAKELPGLGGYVFVMEHNSNILGVIVVNKTGMNEYMSENILVYLAVKTAFREKGIGKVLINHTKTYCNGDISIHVNKDNPAIKLFEKQGFKSRNIEMRLVRD
;
A
#
# COMPACT_ATOMS: atom_id res chain seq x y z
N MET A 1 5.37 -18.46 6.27
CA MET A 1 4.98 -17.16 5.70
C MET A 1 6.21 -16.40 5.25
N THR A 2 6.17 -15.90 4.04
CA THR A 2 7.29 -15.13 3.47
C THR A 2 6.78 -13.80 2.92
N ILE A 3 7.67 -12.77 2.94
CA ILE A 3 7.37 -11.50 2.31
C ILE A 3 8.14 -11.42 1.00
N LYS A 4 7.40 -11.24 -0.11
CA LYS A 4 8.01 -10.91 -1.39
C LYS A 4 8.07 -9.41 -1.53
N THR A 5 9.23 -8.90 -1.94
CA THR A 5 9.47 -7.47 -2.14
C THR A 5 9.61 -7.18 -3.62
N PHE A 6 8.79 -6.28 -4.13
CA PHE A 6 8.88 -5.78 -5.50
C PHE A 6 9.29 -4.32 -5.47
N ASP A 7 10.21 -3.95 -6.36
CA ASP A 7 10.74 -2.60 -6.48
C ASP A 7 11.14 -2.34 -7.95
N ALA A 8 11.91 -1.28 -8.19
CA ALA A 8 12.36 -0.94 -9.55
C ALA A 8 13.29 -1.99 -10.16
N PHE A 9 13.94 -2.81 -9.34
CA PHE A 9 14.88 -3.85 -9.78
C PHE A 9 14.22 -5.23 -9.85
N SER A 10 13.38 -5.56 -8.86
CA SER A 10 12.59 -6.78 -8.83
C SER A 10 11.15 -6.43 -9.17
N ARG A 11 10.87 -6.26 -10.44
CA ARG A 11 9.62 -5.65 -10.92
C ARG A 11 8.47 -6.65 -10.94
N LEU A 12 7.28 -6.12 -10.70
CA LEU A 12 6.04 -6.88 -10.83
C LEU A 12 5.82 -7.32 -12.28
N SER A 13 5.46 -8.59 -12.48
CA SER A 13 4.98 -9.06 -13.78
C SER A 13 3.51 -8.67 -13.96
N ILE A 14 2.99 -8.83 -15.18
CA ILE A 14 1.57 -8.61 -15.45
C ILE A 14 0.70 -9.56 -14.62
N ILE A 15 1.16 -10.80 -14.43
CA ILE A 15 0.44 -11.79 -13.61
C ILE A 15 0.40 -11.31 -12.15
N ASP A 16 1.51 -10.81 -11.63
CA ASP A 16 1.57 -10.26 -10.26
C ASP A 16 0.62 -9.08 -10.11
N ILE A 17 0.63 -8.15 -11.06
CA ILE A 17 -0.24 -6.97 -11.03
C ILE A 17 -1.71 -7.39 -10.98
N ASN A 18 -2.10 -8.36 -11.80
CA ASN A 18 -3.48 -8.83 -11.83
C ASN A 18 -3.89 -9.53 -10.54
N ARG A 19 -3.03 -10.41 -10.00
CA ARG A 19 -3.28 -11.10 -8.74
C ARG A 19 -3.44 -10.12 -7.58
N ILE A 20 -2.53 -9.18 -7.49
CA ILE A 20 -2.52 -8.20 -6.40
C ILE A 20 -3.69 -7.23 -6.52
N THR A 21 -4.03 -6.79 -7.73
CA THR A 21 -5.20 -5.95 -7.96
C THR A 21 -6.47 -6.64 -7.45
N ASN A 22 -6.66 -7.88 -7.81
CA ASN A 22 -7.84 -8.65 -7.39
C ASN A 22 -7.88 -8.83 -5.88
N PHE A 23 -6.73 -9.12 -5.27
CA PHE A 23 -6.62 -9.25 -3.82
C PHE A 23 -7.00 -7.94 -3.10
N LEU A 24 -6.42 -6.83 -3.52
CA LEU A 24 -6.68 -5.53 -2.92
C LEU A 24 -8.15 -5.14 -3.09
N PHE A 25 -8.72 -5.39 -4.26
CA PHE A 25 -10.12 -5.10 -4.50
C PHE A 25 -11.04 -5.90 -3.58
N GLU A 26 -10.74 -7.19 -3.38
CA GLU A 26 -11.56 -8.08 -2.54
C GLU A 26 -11.48 -7.72 -1.05
N TYR A 27 -10.29 -7.37 -0.56
CA TYR A 27 -10.05 -7.24 0.88
C TYR A 27 -9.91 -5.80 1.39
N SER A 28 -10.21 -4.78 0.59
CA SER A 28 -10.11 -3.38 1.01
C SER A 28 -11.40 -2.78 1.58
N GLY A 29 -12.45 -3.57 1.73
CA GLY A 29 -13.70 -3.11 2.33
C GLY A 29 -14.65 -2.42 1.35
N GLU A 30 -15.75 -1.88 1.89
CA GLU A 30 -16.84 -1.34 1.07
C GLU A 30 -16.49 -0.01 0.40
N SER A 31 -15.66 0.81 1.02
CA SER A 31 -15.25 2.12 0.46
C SER A 31 -14.00 1.99 -0.41
N ARG A 32 -13.77 0.80 -0.97
CA ARG A 32 -12.61 0.54 -1.80
C ARG A 32 -12.65 1.31 -3.12
N ASP A 33 -11.46 1.56 -3.65
CA ASP A 33 -11.31 2.11 -4.98
C ASP A 33 -11.67 1.07 -6.06
N THR A 34 -11.85 1.54 -7.29
CA THR A 34 -12.08 0.66 -8.44
C THR A 34 -10.83 -0.18 -8.72
N LYS A 35 -11.02 -1.31 -9.41
CA LYS A 35 -9.88 -2.13 -9.87
C LYS A 35 -8.94 -1.33 -10.77
N SER A 36 -9.49 -0.44 -11.60
CA SER A 36 -8.69 0.43 -12.47
C SER A 36 -7.75 1.33 -11.65
N ALA A 37 -8.26 1.96 -10.60
CA ALA A 37 -7.46 2.81 -9.72
C ALA A 37 -6.37 2.02 -8.99
N ILE A 38 -6.75 0.87 -8.44
CA ILE A 38 -5.81 -0.01 -7.75
C ILE A 38 -4.69 -0.46 -8.69
N ARG A 39 -5.05 -0.93 -9.90
CA ARG A 39 -4.10 -1.37 -10.91
C ARG A 39 -3.13 -0.25 -11.29
N LYS A 40 -3.64 0.99 -11.41
CA LYS A 40 -2.81 2.14 -11.73
C LYS A 40 -1.72 2.38 -10.69
N SER A 41 -2.05 2.21 -9.41
CA SER A 41 -1.07 2.35 -8.33
C SER A 41 0.05 1.32 -8.43
N LEU A 42 -0.29 0.08 -8.84
CA LEU A 42 0.68 -0.99 -9.04
C LEU A 42 1.54 -0.75 -10.27
N LEU A 43 0.96 -0.26 -11.35
CA LEU A 43 1.71 0.14 -12.55
C LEU A 43 2.69 1.27 -12.23
N TYR A 44 2.30 2.22 -11.40
CA TYR A 44 3.19 3.28 -10.94
C TYR A 44 4.35 2.68 -10.12
N ALA A 45 4.05 1.83 -9.15
CA ALA A 45 5.07 1.19 -8.31
C ALA A 45 6.06 0.39 -9.15
N ALA A 46 5.58 -0.26 -10.21
CA ALA A 46 6.41 -1.05 -11.12
C ALA A 46 7.19 -0.22 -12.15
N LYS A 47 7.05 1.11 -12.13
CA LYS A 47 7.63 2.03 -13.13
C LYS A 47 7.13 1.78 -14.55
N GLU A 48 5.91 1.27 -14.71
CA GLU A 48 5.25 1.17 -16.00
C GLU A 48 4.57 2.49 -16.40
N LEU A 49 4.44 3.41 -15.45
CA LEU A 49 3.97 4.78 -15.67
C LEU A 49 5.10 5.75 -15.33
N PRO A 50 5.11 6.97 -15.90
CA PRO A 50 6.11 7.97 -15.54
C PRO A 50 6.09 8.26 -14.04
N GLY A 51 7.27 8.27 -13.41
CA GLY A 51 7.41 8.53 -11.98
C GLY A 51 8.57 7.75 -11.39
N LEU A 52 8.73 7.84 -10.08
CA LEU A 52 9.83 7.22 -9.36
C LEU A 52 9.59 5.75 -9.01
N GLY A 53 8.38 5.26 -9.29
CA GLY A 53 8.03 3.91 -8.88
C GLY A 53 7.75 3.82 -7.38
N GLY A 54 7.93 2.63 -6.83
CA GLY A 54 7.69 2.43 -5.42
C GLY A 54 8.00 1.01 -5.01
N TYR A 55 7.28 0.55 -3.98
CA TYR A 55 7.44 -0.78 -3.43
C TYR A 55 6.09 -1.48 -3.32
N VAL A 56 6.08 -2.78 -3.53
CA VAL A 56 4.95 -3.63 -3.19
C VAL A 56 5.48 -4.77 -2.36
N PHE A 57 4.92 -4.95 -1.16
CA PHE A 57 5.30 -6.03 -0.27
C PHE A 57 4.11 -6.98 -0.13
N VAL A 58 4.35 -8.25 -0.37
CA VAL A 58 3.30 -9.27 -0.39
C VAL A 58 3.64 -10.36 0.61
N MET A 59 2.77 -10.55 1.60
CA MET A 59 2.88 -11.68 2.52
C MET A 59 2.19 -12.87 1.89
N GLU A 60 2.92 -13.96 1.74
CA GLU A 60 2.41 -15.21 1.15
C GLU A 60 2.62 -16.41 2.05
N HIS A 61 1.73 -17.39 1.92
CA HIS A 61 1.89 -18.71 2.50
C HIS A 61 1.34 -19.73 1.51
N ASN A 62 2.17 -20.70 1.10
CA ASN A 62 1.81 -21.73 0.11
C ASN A 62 1.23 -21.09 -1.17
N SER A 63 1.90 -20.07 -1.68
CA SER A 63 1.50 -19.33 -2.88
C SER A 63 0.18 -18.55 -2.77
N ASN A 64 -0.42 -18.51 -1.58
CA ASN A 64 -1.62 -17.72 -1.33
C ASN A 64 -1.24 -16.36 -0.74
N ILE A 65 -1.82 -15.30 -1.26
CA ILE A 65 -1.61 -13.95 -0.74
C ILE A 65 -2.41 -13.80 0.55
N LEU A 66 -1.74 -13.39 1.63
CA LEU A 66 -2.37 -13.11 2.92
C LEU A 66 -2.49 -11.63 3.21
N GLY A 67 -1.58 -10.83 2.66
CA GLY A 67 -1.60 -9.39 2.84
C GLY A 67 -0.72 -8.69 1.82
N VAL A 68 -1.06 -7.46 1.51
CA VAL A 68 -0.34 -6.63 0.53
C VAL A 68 -0.28 -5.20 1.04
N ILE A 69 0.87 -4.56 0.84
CA ILE A 69 1.03 -3.13 1.05
C ILE A 69 1.67 -2.52 -0.20
N VAL A 70 1.14 -1.40 -0.66
CA VAL A 70 1.62 -0.68 -1.84
C VAL A 70 2.10 0.69 -1.42
N VAL A 71 3.32 1.05 -1.82
CA VAL A 71 3.93 2.35 -1.54
C VAL A 71 4.38 2.97 -2.85
N ASN A 72 4.01 4.23 -3.06
CA ASN A 72 4.46 5.01 -4.20
C ASN A 72 5.39 6.12 -3.74
N LYS A 73 6.51 6.31 -4.46
CA LYS A 73 7.47 7.39 -4.18
C LYS A 73 7.02 8.66 -4.88
N THR A 74 7.05 9.77 -4.15
CA THR A 74 6.55 11.05 -4.66
C THR A 74 7.63 11.92 -5.30
N GLY A 75 8.86 11.82 -4.83
CA GLY A 75 9.93 12.73 -5.22
C GLY A 75 9.81 14.14 -4.61
N MET A 76 8.86 14.35 -3.70
CA MET A 76 8.57 15.66 -3.12
C MET A 76 9.27 15.84 -1.76
N ASN A 77 10.57 15.57 -1.74
CA ASN A 77 11.35 15.62 -0.51
C ASN A 77 11.32 17.00 0.13
N GLU A 78 11.35 17.02 1.46
CA GLU A 78 11.39 18.21 2.32
C GLU A 78 10.04 18.93 2.49
N TYR A 79 9.21 19.06 1.43
CA TYR A 79 7.95 19.79 1.53
C TYR A 79 6.71 18.89 1.54
N MET A 80 6.86 17.61 1.18
CA MET A 80 5.83 16.58 1.29
C MET A 80 6.52 15.27 1.66
N SER A 81 5.76 14.29 2.07
CA SER A 81 6.33 12.96 2.35
C SER A 81 6.93 12.35 1.09
N GLU A 82 8.10 11.72 1.22
CA GLU A 82 8.79 11.06 0.12
C GLU A 82 8.03 9.83 -0.38
N ASN A 83 7.22 9.24 0.49
CA ASN A 83 6.49 8.00 0.19
C ASN A 83 5.02 8.16 0.57
N ILE A 84 4.15 7.56 -0.23
CA ILE A 84 2.74 7.43 0.11
C ILE A 84 2.41 5.95 0.18
N LEU A 85 1.94 5.51 1.35
CA LEU A 85 1.36 4.18 1.51
C LEU A 85 -0.04 4.25 0.91
N VAL A 86 -0.21 3.65 -0.27
CA VAL A 86 -1.45 3.80 -1.05
C VAL A 86 -2.50 2.80 -0.60
N TYR A 87 -2.10 1.55 -0.41
CA TYR A 87 -3.01 0.48 -0.01
C TYR A 87 -2.36 -0.45 1.00
N LEU A 88 -3.17 -0.94 1.93
CA LEU A 88 -2.83 -2.04 2.82
C LEU A 88 -4.10 -2.87 2.97
N ALA A 89 -4.02 -4.15 2.65
CA ALA A 89 -5.11 -5.08 2.88
C ALA A 89 -4.58 -6.40 3.39
N VAL A 90 -5.35 -7.03 4.27
CA VAL A 90 -5.06 -8.34 4.84
C VAL A 90 -6.28 -9.23 4.62
N LYS A 91 -6.05 -10.46 4.21
CA LYS A 91 -7.11 -11.45 4.00
C LYS A 91 -7.93 -11.59 5.29
N THR A 92 -9.26 -11.55 5.16
CA THR A 92 -10.17 -11.50 6.31
C THR A 92 -9.88 -12.57 7.36
N ALA A 93 -9.66 -13.82 6.92
CA ALA A 93 -9.38 -14.92 7.82
C ALA A 93 -8.07 -14.79 8.60
N PHE A 94 -7.20 -13.87 8.18
CA PHE A 94 -5.87 -13.67 8.79
C PHE A 94 -5.73 -12.31 9.46
N ARG A 95 -6.82 -11.57 9.61
CA ARG A 95 -6.80 -10.29 10.33
C ARG A 95 -6.58 -10.53 11.83
N GLU A 96 -6.02 -9.50 12.50
CA GLU A 96 -5.69 -9.53 13.93
C GLU A 96 -4.62 -10.58 14.29
N LYS A 97 -3.88 -11.07 13.32
CA LYS A 97 -2.76 -12.01 13.53
C LYS A 97 -1.40 -11.36 13.32
N GLY A 98 -1.35 -10.03 13.27
CA GLY A 98 -0.10 -9.28 13.17
C GLY A 98 0.46 -9.12 11.76
N ILE A 99 -0.24 -9.57 10.72
CA ILE A 99 0.25 -9.45 9.33
C ILE A 99 0.39 -7.99 8.91
N GLY A 100 -0.61 -7.16 9.22
CA GLY A 100 -0.55 -5.73 8.90
C GLY A 100 0.62 -5.05 9.58
N LYS A 101 0.86 -5.36 10.85
CA LYS A 101 2.00 -4.84 11.61
C LYS A 101 3.33 -5.23 10.97
N VAL A 102 3.47 -6.50 10.59
CA VAL A 102 4.69 -7.01 9.95
C VAL A 102 4.93 -6.28 8.63
N LEU A 103 3.90 -6.11 7.82
CA LEU A 103 4.00 -5.38 6.54
C LEU A 103 4.40 -3.92 6.74
N ILE A 104 3.81 -3.23 7.72
CA ILE A 104 4.15 -1.84 8.01
C ILE A 104 5.61 -1.74 8.49
N ASN A 105 6.04 -2.64 9.36
CA ASN A 105 7.43 -2.64 9.83
C ASN A 105 8.41 -2.91 8.69
N HIS A 106 8.06 -3.79 7.78
CA HIS A 106 8.86 -4.05 6.58
C HIS A 106 8.96 -2.79 5.71
N THR A 107 7.84 -2.08 5.57
CA THR A 107 7.79 -0.80 4.84
C THR A 107 8.73 0.23 5.46
N LYS A 108 8.71 0.35 6.80
CA LYS A 108 9.60 1.28 7.50
C LYS A 108 11.07 0.97 7.25
N THR A 109 11.41 -0.30 7.13
CA THR A 109 12.80 -0.73 6.88
C THR A 109 13.26 -0.38 5.46
N TYR A 110 12.38 -0.57 4.47
CA TYR A 110 12.75 -0.39 3.07
C TYR A 110 12.62 1.04 2.58
N CYS A 111 11.64 1.80 3.08
CA CYS A 111 11.42 3.17 2.60
C CYS A 111 12.32 4.16 3.32
N ASN A 112 12.93 5.07 2.56
CA ASN A 112 13.66 6.19 3.11
C ASN A 112 12.73 7.40 3.17
N GLY A 113 12.83 8.18 4.24
CA GLY A 113 12.06 9.40 4.42
C GLY A 113 10.67 9.13 5.02
N ASP A 114 9.86 10.17 5.01
CA ASP A 114 8.55 10.13 5.62
C ASP A 114 7.57 9.29 4.79
N ILE A 115 6.59 8.71 5.47
CA ILE A 115 5.55 7.92 4.86
C ILE A 115 4.21 8.52 5.26
N SER A 116 3.43 8.97 4.29
CA SER A 116 2.07 9.45 4.52
C SER A 116 1.06 8.41 4.08
N ILE A 117 -0.15 8.50 4.62
CA ILE A 117 -1.25 7.61 4.24
C ILE A 117 -2.54 8.42 4.24
N HIS A 118 -3.41 8.17 3.26
CA HIS A 118 -4.76 8.71 3.21
C HIS A 118 -5.74 7.60 3.58
N VAL A 119 -6.45 7.77 4.69
CA VAL A 119 -7.47 6.81 5.14
C VAL A 119 -8.74 7.57 5.49
N ASN A 120 -9.88 6.94 5.26
CA ASN A 120 -11.13 7.47 5.76
C ASN A 120 -11.10 7.48 7.29
N LYS A 121 -11.62 8.54 7.89
CA LYS A 121 -11.62 8.68 9.35
C LYS A 121 -12.35 7.54 10.08
N ASP A 122 -13.22 6.81 9.38
CA ASP A 122 -13.96 5.68 9.94
C ASP A 122 -13.28 4.33 9.68
N ASN A 123 -12.10 4.33 9.05
CA ASN A 123 -11.39 3.10 8.72
C ASN A 123 -10.84 2.46 10.01
N PRO A 124 -11.19 1.19 10.27
CA PRO A 124 -10.71 0.51 11.50
C PRO A 124 -9.18 0.34 11.53
N ALA A 125 -8.49 0.43 10.39
CA ALA A 125 -7.03 0.32 10.34
C ALA A 125 -6.31 1.54 10.95
N ILE A 126 -7.02 2.64 11.21
CA ILE A 126 -6.41 3.85 11.81
C ILE A 126 -5.69 3.52 13.11
N LYS A 127 -6.30 2.70 13.96
CA LYS A 127 -5.68 2.30 15.24
C LYS A 127 -4.37 1.55 15.01
N LEU A 128 -4.30 0.70 14.00
CA LEU A 128 -3.07 -0.01 13.66
C LEU A 128 -2.00 0.99 13.23
N PHE A 129 -2.33 1.94 12.37
CA PHE A 129 -1.38 2.95 11.93
C PHE A 129 -0.89 3.82 13.07
N GLU A 130 -1.79 4.23 13.96
CA GLU A 130 -1.41 5.02 15.15
C GLU A 130 -0.45 4.25 16.05
N LYS A 131 -0.69 2.96 16.27
CA LYS A 131 0.22 2.10 17.05
C LYS A 131 1.59 1.98 16.41
N GLN A 132 1.66 2.12 15.09
CA GLN A 132 2.92 2.05 14.35
C GLN A 132 3.61 3.40 14.22
N GLY A 133 3.10 4.44 14.84
CA GLY A 133 3.73 5.75 14.90
C GLY A 133 3.18 6.78 13.92
N PHE A 134 2.16 6.43 13.14
CA PHE A 134 1.51 7.41 12.25
C PHE A 134 0.65 8.36 13.09
N LYS A 135 0.71 9.64 12.74
CA LYS A 135 -0.05 10.68 13.43
C LYS A 135 -0.83 11.48 12.41
N SER A 136 -2.06 11.85 12.80
CA SER A 136 -2.88 12.74 11.99
C SER A 136 -2.31 14.16 12.09
N ARG A 137 -1.71 14.66 11.03
CA ARG A 137 -1.02 15.97 11.02
C ARG A 137 -1.68 17.00 10.13
N ASN A 138 -2.35 16.57 9.07
CA ASN A 138 -2.90 17.46 8.06
C ASN A 138 -4.32 17.05 7.71
N ILE A 139 -5.06 17.96 7.09
CA ILE A 139 -6.40 17.71 6.58
C ILE A 139 -6.32 17.74 5.06
N GLU A 140 -6.85 16.73 4.39
CA GLU A 140 -7.01 16.75 2.94
C GLU A 140 -8.30 17.48 2.61
N MET A 141 -8.19 18.48 1.74
CA MET A 141 -9.35 19.16 1.15
C MET A 141 -9.29 18.94 -0.35
N ARG A 142 -10.36 18.44 -0.93
CA ARG A 142 -10.35 18.05 -2.35
C ARG A 142 -11.48 18.72 -3.12
N LEU A 143 -11.12 19.40 -4.21
CA LEU A 143 -12.09 19.86 -5.19
C LEU A 143 -12.27 18.73 -6.23
N VAL A 144 -13.43 18.11 -6.23
CA VAL A 144 -13.72 17.01 -7.16
C VAL A 144 -14.25 17.57 -8.46
N ARG A 145 -13.71 17.10 -9.59
CA ARG A 145 -14.18 17.47 -10.93
C ARG A 145 -15.04 16.36 -11.52
N ASP A 146 -16.11 16.75 -12.15
CA ASP A 146 -17.01 15.83 -12.84
C ASP A 146 -16.47 15.42 -14.21
#